data_5e0d524d7945790bf202fd9dc3c16e5f
#
_entry.id   5e0d524d7945790bf202fd9dc3c16e5f
#
_cell.length_a   1.000
_cell.length_b   1.000
_cell.length_c   1.000
_cell.angle_alpha   90.00
_cell.angle_beta   90.00
_cell.angle_gamma   90.00
#
_symmetry.space_group_name_H-M   'P 1'
#
loop_
_entity.id
_entity.type
_entity.pdbx_description
1 polymer ?
#
loop_
_entity_poly.entity_id
_entity_poly.type
_entity_poly.pdbx_seq_one_letter_code
_entity_poly.pdbx_strand_id
1 'polypeptide(L)'
;MSNPANLPNNLKYTASHEWVKTEADGTISIGITQHAQELLGDMVFVESPMVGRKLKAKEECAVVESVKAAADIYAPVNGAVVAVNSELDSTPEAINADPYAAWMFKMKPDNAADVAALMDAKAYQAVVDSAAH
;
A
#
# COMPACT_ATOMS: atom_id res chain seq x y z
N MET A 1 3.69 -21.61 -4.07
CA MET A 1 2.27 -21.24 -4.00
C MET A 1 2.06 -20.14 -2.98
N SER A 2 1.40 -19.08 -3.40
CA SER A 2 1.09 -18.01 -2.47
C SER A 2 0.17 -18.51 -1.37
N ASN A 3 0.36 -18.00 -0.18
CA ASN A 3 -0.49 -18.35 0.94
C ASN A 3 -1.68 -17.38 1.00
N PRO A 4 -2.92 -17.84 0.74
CA PRO A 4 -4.08 -16.94 0.77
C PRO A 4 -4.28 -16.25 2.12
N ALA A 5 -3.75 -16.82 3.20
CA ALA A 5 -3.85 -16.21 4.51
C ALA A 5 -3.08 -14.88 4.60
N ASN A 6 -2.14 -14.64 3.67
CA ASN A 6 -1.40 -13.39 3.61
C ASN A 6 -2.11 -12.30 2.81
N LEU A 7 -3.33 -12.57 2.33
CA LEU A 7 -4.14 -11.61 1.59
C LEU A 7 -5.49 -11.44 2.30
N PRO A 8 -5.57 -10.49 3.24
CA PRO A 8 -6.84 -10.23 3.94
C PRO A 8 -7.99 -9.96 2.97
N ASN A 9 -9.13 -10.59 3.21
CA ASN A 9 -10.30 -10.49 2.33
C ASN A 9 -11.04 -9.16 2.48
N ASN A 10 -10.78 -8.42 3.53
CA ASN A 10 -11.43 -7.15 3.81
C ASN A 10 -10.71 -5.95 3.21
N LEU A 11 -9.67 -6.19 2.42
CA LEU A 11 -8.88 -5.14 1.78
C LEU A 11 -9.09 -5.14 0.28
N LYS A 12 -8.73 -4.02 -0.34
CA LYS A 12 -8.59 -3.91 -1.79
C LYS A 12 -7.10 -3.83 -2.13
N TYR A 13 -6.76 -4.07 -3.38
CA TYR A 13 -5.37 -4.19 -3.82
C TYR A 13 -5.17 -3.54 -5.16
N THR A 14 -3.92 -3.12 -5.43
CA THR A 14 -3.52 -2.59 -6.74
C THR A 14 -2.51 -3.52 -7.40
N ALA A 15 -2.35 -3.36 -8.71
CA ALA A 15 -1.37 -4.15 -9.48
C ALA A 15 0.08 -3.81 -9.11
N SER A 16 0.32 -2.66 -8.49
CA SER A 16 1.65 -2.25 -8.01
C SER A 16 1.91 -2.66 -6.56
N HIS A 17 1.07 -3.54 -6.02
CA HIS A 17 1.27 -4.19 -4.72
C HIS A 17 1.04 -3.27 -3.51
N GLU A 18 0.07 -2.36 -3.62
CA GLU A 18 -0.42 -1.63 -2.46
C GLU A 18 -1.73 -2.27 -1.99
N TRP A 19 -1.95 -2.30 -0.67
CA TRP A 19 -3.25 -2.66 -0.12
C TRP A 19 -3.99 -1.40 0.31
N VAL A 20 -5.32 -1.47 0.31
CA VAL A 20 -6.20 -0.35 0.64
C VAL A 20 -7.25 -0.83 1.63
N LYS A 21 -7.37 -0.13 2.75
CA LYS A 21 -8.38 -0.41 3.77
C LYS A 21 -9.29 0.79 3.91
N THR A 22 -10.61 0.59 3.74
CA THR A 22 -11.59 1.65 3.97
C THR A 22 -11.85 1.78 5.46
N GLU A 23 -11.68 2.99 5.99
CA GLU A 23 -11.93 3.28 7.39
C GLU A 23 -13.39 3.72 7.59
N ALA A 24 -13.84 3.72 8.85
CA ALA A 24 -15.23 4.06 9.18
C ALA A 24 -15.61 5.49 8.80
N ASP A 25 -14.65 6.40 8.76
CA ASP A 25 -14.88 7.81 8.42
C ASP A 25 -14.83 8.09 6.92
N GLY A 26 -14.69 7.06 6.09
CA GLY A 26 -14.63 7.21 4.64
C GLY A 26 -13.24 7.43 4.07
N THR A 27 -12.23 7.61 4.92
CA THR A 27 -10.84 7.66 4.44
C THR A 27 -10.34 6.26 4.15
N ILE A 28 -9.22 6.16 3.46
CA ILE A 28 -8.57 4.88 3.20
C ILE A 28 -7.14 4.90 3.73
N SER A 29 -6.72 3.77 4.26
CA SER A 29 -5.32 3.54 4.67
C SER A 29 -4.63 2.74 3.58
N ILE A 30 -3.39 3.08 3.27
CA ILE A 30 -2.63 2.44 2.20
C ILE A 30 -1.30 1.96 2.75
N GLY A 31 -0.91 0.76 2.35
CA GLY A 31 0.40 0.22 2.63
C GLY A 31 0.82 -0.74 1.53
N ILE A 32 1.91 -1.46 1.71
CA ILE A 32 2.37 -2.44 0.74
C ILE A 32 2.03 -3.85 1.21
N THR A 33 1.85 -4.76 0.24
CA THR A 33 1.44 -6.12 0.53
C THR A 33 2.60 -6.97 1.05
N GLN A 34 2.27 -8.13 1.61
CA GLN A 34 3.27 -9.13 2.00
C GLN A 34 4.17 -9.48 0.81
N HIS A 35 3.60 -9.63 -0.37
CA HIS A 35 4.37 -9.94 -1.58
C HIS A 35 5.40 -8.85 -1.87
N ALA A 36 5.01 -7.59 -1.75
CA ALA A 36 5.92 -6.46 -2.00
C ALA A 36 7.09 -6.45 -0.99
N GLN A 37 6.80 -6.64 0.30
CA GLN A 37 7.86 -6.59 1.29
C GLN A 37 8.81 -7.79 1.16
N GLU A 38 8.31 -8.94 0.71
CA GLU A 38 9.16 -10.10 0.44
C GLU A 38 10.11 -9.84 -0.72
N LEU A 39 9.62 -9.19 -1.77
CA LEU A 39 10.45 -8.84 -2.92
C LEU A 39 11.54 -7.84 -2.55
N LEU A 40 11.22 -6.88 -1.69
CA LEU A 40 12.13 -5.80 -1.33
C LEU A 40 13.14 -6.20 -0.24
N GLY A 41 12.71 -7.02 0.71
CA GLY A 41 13.56 -7.39 1.84
C GLY A 41 13.49 -6.34 2.95
N ASP A 42 14.51 -6.29 3.79
CA ASP A 42 14.51 -5.43 4.99
C ASP A 42 14.42 -3.95 4.64
N MET A 43 13.42 -3.28 5.18
CA MET A 43 13.20 -1.85 4.95
C MET A 43 14.14 -1.03 5.80
N VAL A 44 14.76 -0.02 5.21
CA VAL A 44 15.70 0.87 5.89
C VAL A 44 15.25 2.32 5.88
N PHE A 45 14.34 2.70 4.99
CA PHE A 45 13.88 4.08 4.87
C PHE A 45 12.50 4.14 4.22
N VAL A 46 11.67 5.05 4.70
CA VAL A 46 10.35 5.33 4.11
C VAL A 46 10.24 6.83 3.92
N GLU A 47 9.92 7.25 2.70
CA GLU A 47 9.61 8.64 2.41
C GLU A 47 8.10 8.75 2.19
N SER A 48 7.41 9.42 3.13
CA SER A 48 5.95 9.57 3.10
C SER A 48 5.54 10.76 2.25
N PRO A 49 4.31 10.75 1.69
CA PRO A 49 3.80 11.92 0.97
C PRO A 49 3.48 13.05 1.94
N MET A 50 3.36 14.27 1.42
CA MET A 50 2.96 15.42 2.24
C MET A 50 1.46 15.38 2.52
N VAL A 51 1.08 15.61 3.78
CA VAL A 51 -0.32 15.78 4.15
C VAL A 51 -0.89 17.01 3.41
N GLY A 52 -2.07 16.87 2.85
CA GLY A 52 -2.72 17.90 2.07
C GLY A 52 -2.46 17.81 0.56
N ARG A 53 -1.49 17.00 0.15
CA ARG A 53 -1.19 16.83 -1.28
C ARG A 53 -2.35 16.13 -1.98
N LYS A 54 -2.75 16.65 -3.12
CA LYS A 54 -3.74 16.00 -3.99
C LYS A 54 -3.03 15.09 -4.95
N LEU A 55 -3.53 13.86 -5.06
CA LEU A 55 -2.93 12.82 -5.88
C LEU A 55 -3.93 12.33 -6.92
N LYS A 56 -3.40 11.90 -8.05
CA LYS A 56 -4.17 11.17 -9.06
C LYS A 56 -3.83 9.70 -8.96
N ALA A 57 -4.77 8.85 -9.36
CA ALA A 57 -4.54 7.41 -9.39
C ALA A 57 -3.27 7.10 -10.18
N LYS A 58 -2.43 6.24 -9.63
CA LYS A 58 -1.15 5.80 -10.21
C LYS A 58 -0.06 6.85 -10.18
N GLU A 59 -0.27 7.97 -9.53
CA GLU A 59 0.78 8.97 -9.32
C GLU A 59 1.74 8.49 -8.23
N GLU A 60 3.03 8.67 -8.44
CA GLU A 60 4.04 8.36 -7.42
C GLU A 60 3.87 9.31 -6.24
N CYS A 61 3.80 8.76 -5.02
CA CYS A 61 3.54 9.58 -3.86
C CYS A 61 4.44 9.26 -2.67
N ALA A 62 5.08 8.11 -2.67
CA ALA A 62 5.95 7.70 -1.57
C ALA A 62 7.06 6.81 -2.11
N VAL A 63 8.09 6.60 -1.29
CA VAL A 63 9.20 5.71 -1.63
C VAL A 63 9.51 4.85 -0.41
N VAL A 64 9.79 3.57 -0.65
CA VAL A 64 10.37 2.70 0.37
C VAL A 64 11.74 2.25 -0.12
N GLU A 65 12.72 2.27 0.76
CA GLU A 65 14.06 1.78 0.45
C GLU A 65 14.37 0.59 1.33
N SER A 66 14.85 -0.46 0.71
CA SER A 66 15.29 -1.67 1.40
C SER A 66 16.80 -1.79 1.26
N VAL A 67 17.36 -2.81 1.90
CA VAL A 67 18.80 -3.10 1.79
C VAL A 67 19.23 -3.40 0.36
N LYS A 68 18.31 -3.77 -0.53
CA LYS A 68 18.69 -4.14 -1.90
C LYS A 68 18.08 -3.26 -2.99
N ALA A 69 17.03 -2.47 -2.71
CA ALA A 69 16.37 -1.69 -3.76
C ALA A 69 15.52 -0.56 -3.19
N ALA A 70 15.19 0.40 -4.05
CA ALA A 70 14.18 1.42 -3.75
C ALA A 70 12.98 1.17 -4.65
N ALA A 71 11.79 1.45 -4.14
CA ALA A 71 10.54 1.27 -4.87
C ALA A 71 9.61 2.44 -4.66
N ASP A 72 8.97 2.87 -5.74
CA ASP A 72 7.95 3.91 -5.68
C ASP A 72 6.62 3.32 -5.25
N ILE A 73 5.89 4.07 -4.45
CA ILE A 73 4.54 3.73 -4.04
C ILE A 73 3.59 4.67 -4.75
N TYR A 74 2.53 4.13 -5.33
CA TYR A 74 1.59 4.88 -6.17
C TYR A 74 0.26 5.06 -5.47
N ALA A 75 -0.37 6.20 -5.71
CA ALA A 75 -1.71 6.44 -5.19
C ALA A 75 -2.68 5.45 -5.84
N PRO A 76 -3.52 4.77 -5.04
CA PRO A 76 -4.46 3.80 -5.60
C PRO A 76 -5.64 4.44 -6.32
N VAL A 77 -6.02 5.65 -5.92
CA VAL A 77 -7.16 6.38 -6.45
C VAL A 77 -6.87 7.88 -6.40
N ASN A 78 -7.72 8.68 -7.06
CA ASN A 78 -7.67 10.13 -6.94
C ASN A 78 -8.13 10.54 -5.54
N GLY A 79 -7.44 11.47 -4.92
CA GLY A 79 -7.81 11.95 -3.60
C GLY A 79 -6.71 12.79 -2.97
N ALA A 80 -6.90 13.16 -1.71
CA ALA A 80 -5.94 13.97 -0.97
C ALA A 80 -5.35 13.18 0.20
N VAL A 81 -4.08 13.40 0.47
CA VAL A 81 -3.40 12.79 1.63
C VAL A 81 -3.89 13.50 2.89
N VAL A 82 -4.40 12.74 3.86
CA VAL A 82 -4.93 13.30 5.10
C VAL A 82 -4.09 12.93 6.32
N ALA A 83 -3.27 11.90 6.23
CA ALA A 83 -2.40 11.49 7.34
C ALA A 83 -1.23 10.66 6.80
N VAL A 84 -0.14 10.65 7.55
CA VAL A 84 1.00 9.77 7.29
C VAL A 84 1.37 9.08 8.59
N ASN A 85 1.93 7.87 8.48
CA ASN A 85 2.36 7.11 9.65
C ASN A 85 3.82 7.48 9.99
N SER A 86 3.98 8.46 10.86
CA SER A 86 5.30 8.97 11.23
C SER A 86 6.17 7.95 11.97
N GLU A 87 5.55 6.90 12.51
CA GLU A 87 6.30 5.82 13.15
C GLU A 87 7.27 5.14 12.18
N LEU A 88 6.94 5.11 10.90
CA LEU A 88 7.79 4.51 9.88
C LEU A 88 9.07 5.32 9.63
N ASP A 89 9.11 6.57 10.02
CA ASP A 89 10.32 7.40 9.89
C ASP A 89 11.45 6.85 10.77
N SER A 90 11.11 6.35 11.95
CA SER A 90 12.08 5.81 12.90
C SER A 90 12.13 4.28 12.90
N THR A 91 11.06 3.62 12.44
CA THR A 91 10.93 2.17 12.47
C THR A 91 10.40 1.62 11.13
N PRO A 92 11.17 1.81 10.03
CA PRO A 92 10.72 1.32 8.72
C PRO A 92 10.56 -0.20 8.68
N GLU A 93 11.27 -0.94 9.49
CA GLU A 93 11.17 -2.38 9.58
C GLU A 93 9.83 -2.89 10.12
N ALA A 94 8.97 -2.01 10.62
CA ALA A 94 7.61 -2.38 11.00
C ALA A 94 6.84 -2.94 9.80
N ILE A 95 7.18 -2.49 8.58
CA ILE A 95 6.59 -3.02 7.35
C ILE A 95 6.92 -4.51 7.20
N ASN A 96 8.15 -4.89 7.51
CA ASN A 96 8.56 -6.29 7.41
C ASN A 96 7.90 -7.15 8.48
N ALA A 97 7.70 -6.60 9.68
CA ALA A 97 7.10 -7.33 10.78
C ALA A 97 5.63 -7.64 10.52
N ASP A 98 4.87 -6.66 10.01
CA ASP A 98 3.46 -6.85 9.69
C ASP A 98 3.03 -5.79 8.66
N PRO A 99 3.12 -6.10 7.37
CA PRO A 99 2.82 -5.11 6.32
C PRO A 99 1.37 -4.63 6.35
N TYR A 100 0.44 -5.44 6.86
CA TYR A 100 -0.98 -5.06 6.90
C TYR A 100 -1.35 -4.23 8.12
N ALA A 101 -0.48 -4.17 9.12
CA ALA A 101 -0.62 -3.26 10.25
C ALA A 101 0.18 -1.97 10.04
N ALA A 102 1.22 -2.02 9.23
CA ALA A 102 2.12 -0.89 8.99
C ALA A 102 1.60 -0.04 7.83
N TRP A 103 0.49 0.66 8.06
CA TRP A 103 -0.04 1.58 7.05
C TRP A 103 0.96 2.72 6.83
N MET A 104 1.05 3.17 5.58
CA MET A 104 2.02 4.20 5.20
C MET A 104 1.40 5.59 5.20
N PHE A 105 0.23 5.73 4.60
CA PHE A 105 -0.47 7.01 4.55
C PHE A 105 -1.96 6.76 4.41
N LYS A 106 -2.75 7.81 4.68
CA LYS A 106 -4.20 7.77 4.52
C LYS A 106 -4.62 8.84 3.53
N MET A 107 -5.64 8.54 2.75
CA MET A 107 -6.21 9.45 1.77
C MET A 107 -7.70 9.59 1.98
N LYS A 108 -8.22 10.75 1.59
CA LYS A 108 -9.66 10.91 1.37
C LYS A 108 -9.89 10.76 -0.12
N PRO A 109 -10.53 9.67 -0.59
CA PRO A 109 -10.75 9.48 -2.01
C PRO A 109 -11.75 10.52 -2.54
N ASP A 110 -11.53 10.98 -3.76
CA ASP A 110 -12.47 11.90 -4.42
C ASP A 110 -13.79 11.20 -4.69
N ASN A 111 -13.75 9.91 -4.99
CA ASN A 111 -14.93 9.11 -5.30
C ASN A 111 -14.79 7.71 -4.68
N ALA A 112 -15.68 7.37 -3.76
CA ALA A 112 -15.66 6.05 -3.11
C ALA A 112 -15.80 4.90 -4.11
N ALA A 113 -16.43 5.12 -5.25
CA ALA A 113 -16.58 4.08 -6.27
C ALA A 113 -15.23 3.67 -6.87
N ASP A 114 -14.24 4.56 -6.88
CA ASP A 114 -12.90 4.23 -7.36
C ASP A 114 -12.24 3.20 -6.45
N VAL A 115 -12.47 3.28 -5.15
CA VAL A 115 -11.96 2.30 -4.19
C VAL A 115 -12.62 0.95 -4.41
N ALA A 116 -13.94 0.96 -4.58
CA ALA A 116 -14.70 -0.28 -4.80
C ALA A 116 -14.29 -0.99 -6.09
N ALA A 117 -13.77 -0.24 -7.06
CA ALA A 117 -13.33 -0.79 -8.35
C ALA A 117 -11.94 -1.44 -8.29
N LEU A 118 -11.20 -1.27 -7.20
CA LEU A 118 -9.89 -1.89 -7.04
C LEU A 118 -10.04 -3.42 -6.90
N MET A 119 -8.92 -4.13 -7.06
CA MET A 119 -8.93 -5.59 -6.99
C MET A 119 -9.24 -6.07 -5.59
N ASP A 120 -10.01 -7.16 -5.49
CA ASP A 120 -10.15 -7.90 -4.25
C ASP A 120 -8.95 -8.85 -4.09
N ALA A 121 -8.93 -9.59 -2.99
CA ALA A 121 -7.82 -10.50 -2.71
C ALA A 121 -7.64 -11.56 -3.79
N LYS A 122 -8.75 -12.07 -4.33
CA LYS A 122 -8.70 -13.12 -5.35
C LYS A 122 -8.11 -12.60 -6.66
N ALA A 123 -8.52 -11.42 -7.10
CA ALA A 123 -7.99 -10.82 -8.33
C ALA A 123 -6.51 -10.46 -8.16
N TYR A 124 -6.13 -9.94 -7.00
CA TYR A 124 -4.74 -9.62 -6.72
C TYR A 124 -3.89 -10.90 -6.65
N GLN A 125 -4.41 -11.97 -6.08
CA GLN A 125 -3.70 -13.26 -6.04
C GLN A 125 -3.29 -13.70 -7.43
N ALA A 126 -4.16 -13.50 -8.42
CA ALA A 126 -3.83 -13.83 -9.81
C ALA A 126 -2.66 -12.98 -10.35
N VAL A 127 -2.57 -11.72 -9.93
CA VAL A 127 -1.44 -10.85 -10.30
C VAL A 127 -0.14 -11.40 -9.69
N VAL A 128 -0.15 -11.78 -8.42
CA VAL A 128 1.00 -12.34 -7.73
C VAL A 128 1.44 -13.64 -8.42
N ASP A 129 0.51 -14.51 -8.74
CA ASP A 129 0.82 -15.78 -9.38
C ASP A 129 1.43 -15.57 -10.77
N SER A 130 0.94 -14.60 -11.53
CA SER A 130 1.52 -14.25 -12.83
C SER A 130 2.93 -13.69 -12.70
N ALA A 131 3.20 -12.96 -11.64
CA ALA A 131 4.51 -12.32 -11.41
C ALA A 131 5.53 -13.28 -10.81
N ALA A 132 5.11 -14.43 -10.37
CA ALA A 132 5.96 -15.38 -9.64
C ALA A 132 6.86 -16.24 -10.54
N HIS A 133 7.05 -15.87 -11.76
CA HIS A 133 7.88 -16.61 -12.71
C HIS A 133 9.33 -16.22 -12.64
#